data_8ad0f0d8ba7f9cd108507cd6463f2c25
#
_entry.id   8ad0f0d8ba7f9cd108507cd6463f2c25
#
_cell.length_a   1.000
_cell.length_b   1.000
_cell.length_c   1.000
_cell.angle_alpha   90.00
_cell.angle_beta   90.00
_cell.angle_gamma   90.00
#
_symmetry.space_group_name_H-M   'P 1'
#
loop_
_entity.id
_entity.type
_entity.pdbx_description
1 polymer ?
#
loop_
_entity_poly.entity_id
_entity_poly.type
_entity_poly.pdbx_seq_one_letter_code
_entity_poly.pdbx_strand_id
1 'polypeptide(L)'
;MTTPQQALARIIDTCQPATLVVCGEVAGEVGDHWCRHHSESAMTTLNTNAPNDAFPLPETQDLALVTNTLEHLSHDEGQVLLGQLRNYGTHQIAVVV
;
A
#
# COMPACT_ATOMS: atom_id res chain seq x y z
N MET A 1 -4.29 11.32 -20.18
CA MET A 1 -4.98 10.85 -18.97
C MET A 1 -4.06 9.93 -18.18
N THR A 2 -3.92 10.18 -16.88
CA THR A 2 -3.04 9.40 -16.03
C THR A 2 -3.80 8.17 -15.51
N THR A 3 -3.23 6.97 -15.70
CA THR A 3 -3.82 5.76 -15.15
C THR A 3 -3.51 5.68 -13.65
N PRO A 4 -4.29 4.93 -12.84
CA PRO A 4 -3.95 4.69 -11.44
C PRO A 4 -2.54 4.14 -11.26
N GLN A 5 -2.11 3.25 -12.14
CA GLN A 5 -0.77 2.68 -12.11
C GLN A 5 0.31 3.74 -12.31
N GLN A 6 0.11 4.66 -13.25
CA GLN A 6 1.04 5.76 -13.49
C GLN A 6 1.09 6.74 -12.31
N ALA A 7 -0.06 7.04 -11.71
CA ALA A 7 -0.13 7.91 -10.55
C ALA A 7 0.63 7.32 -9.36
N LEU A 8 0.44 6.03 -9.09
CA LEU A 8 1.15 5.34 -8.02
C LEU A 8 2.65 5.26 -8.29
N ALA A 9 3.04 5.03 -9.54
CA ALA A 9 4.46 5.00 -9.91
C ALA A 9 5.14 6.34 -9.64
N ARG A 10 4.46 7.45 -9.87
CA ARG A 10 4.98 8.79 -9.55
C ARG A 10 5.10 9.00 -8.05
N ILE A 11 4.12 8.55 -7.29
CA ILE A 11 4.12 8.68 -5.83
C ILE A 11 5.30 7.90 -5.24
N ILE A 12 5.47 6.66 -5.67
CA ILE A 12 6.54 5.80 -5.16
C ILE A 12 7.93 6.34 -5.57
N ASP A 13 8.04 6.86 -6.78
CA ASP A 13 9.28 7.45 -7.26
C ASP A 13 9.65 8.72 -6.47
N THR A 14 8.66 9.53 -6.13
CA THR A 14 8.85 10.74 -5.33
C THR A 14 9.20 10.39 -3.89
N CYS A 15 8.54 9.41 -3.31
CA CYS A 15 8.72 9.00 -1.92
C CYS A 15 10.01 8.22 -1.71
N GLN A 16 10.41 7.42 -2.68
CA GLN A 16 11.59 6.52 -2.61
C GLN A 16 11.60 5.70 -1.31
N PRO A 17 10.56 4.90 -1.07
CA PRO A 17 10.46 4.18 0.21
C PRO A 17 11.48 3.05 0.30
N ALA A 18 12.08 2.89 1.46
CA ALA A 18 12.90 1.72 1.77
C ALA A 18 12.00 0.53 2.13
N THR A 19 10.83 0.80 2.71
CA THR A 19 9.84 -0.22 3.05
C THR A 19 8.48 0.19 2.50
N LEU A 20 7.74 -0.79 1.99
CA LEU A 20 6.51 -0.56 1.25
C LEU A 20 5.46 -1.61 1.62
N VAL A 21 4.24 -1.16 1.87
CA VAL A 21 3.09 -2.04 2.05
C VAL A 21 2.17 -1.86 0.85
N VAL A 22 1.74 -2.95 0.24
CA VAL A 22 0.82 -2.90 -0.89
C VAL A 22 -0.43 -3.72 -0.57
N CYS A 23 -1.57 -3.23 -1.01
CA CYS A 23 -2.83 -3.93 -0.92
C CYS A 23 -3.60 -3.68 -2.22
N GLY A 24 -3.94 -4.75 -2.93
CA GLY A 24 -4.62 -4.68 -4.21
C GLY A 24 -3.70 -5.00 -5.37
N GLU A 25 -4.31 -5.32 -6.51
CA GLU A 25 -3.59 -5.79 -7.69
C GLU A 25 -2.66 -4.72 -8.28
N VAL A 26 -3.18 -3.52 -8.50
CA VAL A 26 -2.41 -2.44 -9.12
C VAL A 26 -1.28 -2.00 -8.17
N ALA A 27 -1.56 -1.87 -6.88
CA ALA A 27 -0.54 -1.55 -5.89
C ALA A 27 0.57 -2.59 -5.88
N GLY A 28 0.20 -3.87 -5.95
CA GLY A 28 1.16 -4.97 -5.98
C GLY A 28 2.06 -4.93 -7.20
N GLU A 29 1.50 -4.63 -8.37
CA GLU A 29 2.28 -4.51 -9.60
C GLU A 29 3.28 -3.36 -9.54
N VAL A 30 2.84 -2.20 -9.09
CA VAL A 30 3.69 -1.01 -8.96
C VAL A 30 4.80 -1.26 -7.93
N GLY A 31 4.44 -1.84 -6.79
CA GLY A 31 5.42 -2.16 -5.75
C GLY A 31 6.46 -3.18 -6.19
N ASP A 32 6.03 -4.22 -6.89
CA ASP A 32 6.92 -5.24 -7.44
C ASP A 32 7.90 -4.64 -8.44
N HIS A 33 7.41 -3.79 -9.33
CA HIS A 33 8.25 -3.08 -10.30
C HIS A 33 9.30 -2.21 -9.59
N TRP A 34 8.90 -1.47 -8.57
CA TRP A 34 9.81 -0.66 -7.77
C TRP A 34 10.90 -1.50 -7.13
N CYS A 35 10.52 -2.61 -6.48
CA CYS A 35 11.47 -3.47 -5.79
C CYS A 35 12.46 -4.17 -6.72
N ARG A 36 12.06 -4.43 -7.96
CA ARG A 36 12.96 -4.99 -8.96
C ARG A 36 14.09 -4.03 -9.34
N HIS A 37 13.80 -2.74 -9.32
CA HIS A 37 14.77 -1.69 -9.66
C HIS A 37 15.47 -1.13 -8.43
N HIS A 38 15.03 -1.49 -7.23
CA HIS A 38 15.56 -1.01 -5.96
C HIS A 38 15.69 -2.21 -5.01
N SER A 39 16.75 -3.00 -5.20
CA SER A 39 16.90 -4.29 -4.51
C SER A 39 16.98 -4.18 -2.99
N GLU A 40 17.29 -3.01 -2.47
CA GLU A 40 17.34 -2.75 -1.02
C GLU A 40 15.99 -2.41 -0.41
N SER A 41 14.96 -2.22 -1.25
CA SER A 41 13.60 -1.96 -0.77
C SER A 41 12.88 -3.27 -0.45
N ALA A 42 12.13 -3.28 0.63
CA ALA A 42 11.32 -4.42 1.06
C ALA A 42 9.83 -4.11 0.89
N MET A 43 9.07 -5.11 0.45
CA MET A 43 7.64 -4.98 0.22
C MET A 43 6.87 -6.01 1.04
N THR A 44 5.80 -5.56 1.71
CA THR A 44 4.84 -6.41 2.39
C THR A 44 3.51 -6.35 1.65
N THR A 45 2.96 -7.50 1.29
CA THR A 45 1.68 -7.58 0.57
C THR A 45 0.57 -7.96 1.54
N LEU A 46 -0.49 -7.15 1.60
CA LEU A 46 -1.66 -7.46 2.42
C LEU A 46 -2.68 -8.26 1.61
N ASN A 47 -3.41 -9.12 2.31
CA ASN A 47 -4.50 -9.87 1.70
C ASN A 47 -5.70 -8.95 1.47
N THR A 48 -6.14 -8.80 0.21
CA THR A 48 -7.27 -7.94 -0.12
C THR A 48 -8.59 -8.38 0.49
N ASN A 49 -8.72 -9.66 0.83
CA ASN A 49 -9.94 -10.18 1.47
C ASN A 49 -9.95 -9.97 2.98
N ALA A 50 -8.78 -9.83 3.59
CA ALA A 50 -8.65 -9.67 5.04
C ALA A 50 -7.43 -8.78 5.37
N PRO A 51 -7.40 -7.53 4.90
CA PRO A 51 -6.22 -6.69 5.07
C PRO A 51 -5.95 -6.35 6.54
N ASN A 52 -7.00 -6.30 7.37
CA ASN A 52 -6.85 -5.95 8.78
C ASN A 52 -6.19 -7.04 9.61
N ASP A 53 -6.16 -8.27 9.12
CA ASP A 53 -5.54 -9.39 9.83
C ASP A 53 -4.02 -9.28 9.91
N ALA A 54 -3.41 -8.46 9.07
CA ALA A 54 -1.97 -8.27 9.06
C ALA A 54 -1.46 -7.37 10.19
N PHE A 55 -2.37 -6.67 10.87
CA PHE A 55 -1.96 -5.70 11.90
C PHE A 55 -1.95 -6.31 13.30
N PRO A 56 -1.07 -5.81 14.19
CA PRO A 56 -0.08 -4.76 13.90
C PRO A 56 1.08 -5.27 13.04
N LEU A 57 1.62 -4.40 12.21
CA LEU A 57 2.81 -4.72 11.42
C LEU A 57 4.04 -4.77 12.33
N PRO A 58 5.03 -5.63 12.02
CA PRO A 58 6.22 -5.76 12.88
C PRO A 58 7.07 -4.50 12.90
N GLU A 59 7.04 -3.71 11.84
CA GLU A 59 7.78 -2.46 11.74
C GLU A 59 6.94 -1.43 11.00
N THR A 60 7.17 -0.14 11.30
CA THR A 60 6.53 0.94 10.57
C THR A 60 7.11 1.00 9.16
N GLN A 61 6.25 1.08 8.17
CA GLN A 61 6.65 1.13 6.77
C GLN A 61 6.68 2.58 6.29
N ASP A 62 7.47 2.86 5.26
CA ASP A 62 7.59 4.22 4.73
C ASP A 62 6.37 4.65 3.93
N LEU A 63 5.78 3.74 3.16
CA LEU A 63 4.67 4.04 2.27
C LEU A 63 3.71 2.87 2.19
N ALA A 64 2.43 3.15 2.15
CA ALA A 64 1.39 2.16 1.85
C ALA A 64 0.67 2.55 0.57
N LEU A 65 0.50 1.60 -0.33
CA LEU A 65 -0.31 1.76 -1.55
C LEU A 65 -1.53 0.86 -1.44
N VAL A 66 -2.71 1.45 -1.54
CA VAL A 66 -3.98 0.70 -1.45
C VAL A 66 -4.79 0.94 -2.71
N THR A 67 -5.06 -0.13 -3.44
CA THR A 67 -5.89 -0.09 -4.66
C THR A 67 -6.80 -1.30 -4.67
N ASN A 68 -7.94 -1.21 -5.35
CA ASN A 68 -8.83 -2.36 -5.60
C ASN A 68 -9.25 -3.09 -4.32
N THR A 69 -9.24 -2.41 -3.18
CA THR A 69 -9.49 -3.04 -1.87
C THR A 69 -10.70 -2.43 -1.18
N LEU A 70 -10.77 -1.10 -1.08
CA LEU A 70 -11.82 -0.43 -0.33
C LEU A 70 -13.21 -0.69 -0.91
N GLU A 71 -13.31 -0.90 -2.20
CA GLU A 71 -14.58 -1.21 -2.89
C GLU A 71 -15.14 -2.57 -2.48
N HIS A 72 -14.30 -3.47 -1.97
CA HIS A 72 -14.70 -4.81 -1.53
C HIS A 72 -14.91 -4.89 -0.02
N LEU A 73 -14.59 -3.83 0.70
CA LEU A 73 -14.75 -3.76 2.15
C LEU A 73 -16.02 -2.98 2.50
N SER A 74 -16.61 -3.29 3.65
CA SER A 74 -17.63 -2.43 4.21
C SER A 74 -17.01 -1.08 4.58
N HIS A 75 -17.84 -0.07 4.78
CA HIS A 75 -17.38 1.25 5.19
C HIS A 75 -16.55 1.17 6.49
N ASP A 76 -17.04 0.41 7.46
CA ASP A 76 -16.36 0.24 8.75
C ASP A 76 -15.01 -0.47 8.60
N GLU A 77 -14.96 -1.53 7.80
CA GLU A 77 -13.72 -2.25 7.55
C GLU A 77 -12.68 -1.38 6.84
N GLY A 78 -13.12 -0.58 5.87
CA GLY A 78 -12.24 0.36 5.16
C GLY A 78 -11.68 1.42 6.10
N GLN A 79 -12.50 1.96 6.99
CA GLN A 79 -12.06 2.94 7.98
C GLN A 79 -11.06 2.33 8.97
N VAL A 80 -11.31 1.09 9.40
CA VAL A 80 -10.38 0.39 10.29
C VAL A 80 -9.04 0.19 9.60
N LEU A 81 -9.03 -0.24 8.34
CA LEU A 81 -7.80 -0.43 7.58
C LEU A 81 -6.98 0.86 7.49
N LEU A 82 -7.63 1.95 7.07
CA LEU A 82 -6.94 3.24 6.93
C LEU A 82 -6.42 3.75 8.29
N GLY A 83 -7.21 3.56 9.34
CA GLY A 83 -6.79 3.94 10.69
C GLY A 83 -5.60 3.13 11.18
N GLN A 84 -5.56 1.84 10.91
CA GLN A 84 -4.44 0.98 11.28
C GLN A 84 -3.17 1.32 10.50
N LEU A 85 -3.29 1.57 9.20
CA LEU A 85 -2.16 2.00 8.39
C LEU A 85 -1.59 3.32 8.90
N ARG A 86 -2.47 4.27 9.21
CA ARG A 86 -2.08 5.59 9.68
C ARG A 86 -1.40 5.54 11.05
N ASN A 87 -1.95 4.75 11.98
CA ASN A 87 -1.52 4.77 13.37
C ASN A 87 -0.40 3.77 13.69
N TYR A 88 -0.37 2.64 12.98
CA TYR A 88 0.50 1.51 13.34
C TYR A 88 1.29 0.95 12.18
N GLY A 89 1.04 1.42 10.97
CA GLY A 89 1.59 0.76 9.79
C GLY A 89 2.59 1.58 8.99
N THR A 90 2.29 2.85 8.70
CA THR A 90 3.08 3.60 7.71
C THR A 90 3.16 5.08 8.04
N HIS A 91 4.18 5.72 7.46
CA HIS A 91 4.33 7.18 7.53
C HIS A 91 3.47 7.89 6.50
N GLN A 92 3.27 7.30 5.33
CA GLN A 92 2.48 7.88 4.25
C GLN A 92 1.57 6.82 3.65
N ILE A 93 0.40 7.23 3.19
CA ILE A 93 -0.59 6.34 2.59
C ILE A 93 -1.05 6.95 1.27
N ALA A 94 -1.04 6.15 0.21
CA ALA A 94 -1.62 6.51 -1.07
C ALA A 94 -2.77 5.55 -1.40
N VAL A 95 -3.96 6.10 -1.57
CA VAL A 95 -5.16 5.30 -1.87
C VAL A 95 -5.71 5.70 -3.22
N VAL A 96 -5.99 4.72 -4.05
CA VAL A 96 -6.68 4.92 -5.33
C VAL A 96 -7.94 4.06 -5.34
N VAL A 97 -9.06 4.72 -5.53
CA VAL A 97 -10.36 4.07 -5.61
C VAL A 97 -10.88 4.02 -7.04
#